data_c558250dd37af02ed3e598da3de0092e
#
_entry.id   c558250dd37af02ed3e598da3de0092e
#
_cell.length_a   1.000
_cell.length_b   1.000
_cell.length_c   1.000
_cell.angle_alpha   90.00
_cell.angle_beta   90.00
_cell.angle_gamma   90.00
#
_symmetry.space_group_name_H-M   'P 1'
#
loop_
_entity.id
_entity.type
_entity.pdbx_description
1 polymer ?
#
loop_
_entity_poly.entity_id
_entity_poly.type
_entity_poly.pdbx_seq_one_letter_code
_entity_poly.pdbx_strand_id
1 'polypeptide(L)'
;MKHALAIQDDIEPAMVSQVDPDADDPEASGLLDSIAQDPDDQPEAEAPAETEAPAKVSRPASSPFLLESLYFRSFGERGLLERDEEIALAKQLDLGTRQIRHTLQQAAKAAGRLKRTPAITEGIQTLQTVRRLSGLSATALNQADAALSHLRQEAAAGGKAGAATQKELDACLAQLRTSRVTLETAKDELVRCNLRLVVNVAKHYTGRGLTLLDLVQEGNIGLMKAAERYQHRKGFKFSTYATWWIRQGITRSLADQSRTIRIPVHQTEASNRILRTSRRLVQQLGRQPRLEEVALTMRMRPDRLHETIQAFQEPVALEHRVGDGGTELGELLPDHQAVPPDALVNRTELTREMDRILGTLTPREQTVIRLRFGIGEDQARTLEQVGQHLSVTRERIRQIEAKALKKLKTPVVKEMFAALK
;
A
#
# COMPACT_ATOMS: atom_id res chain seq x y z
N MET A 1 -26.06 -31.72 -21.00
CA MET A 1 -26.32 -30.52 -20.18
C MET A 1 -27.04 -30.84 -18.88
N LYS A 2 -26.52 -31.75 -18.03
CA LYS A 2 -27.15 -32.09 -16.71
C LYS A 2 -26.12 -32.39 -15.61
N HIS A 3 -24.85 -31.98 -15.76
CA HIS A 3 -23.82 -32.25 -14.74
C HIS A 3 -23.10 -31.00 -14.18
N ALA A 4 -23.63 -29.80 -14.43
CA ALA A 4 -23.01 -28.54 -13.93
C ALA A 4 -23.67 -27.95 -12.65
N LEU A 5 -24.67 -28.62 -12.07
CA LEU A 5 -25.53 -28.05 -11.02
C LEU A 5 -25.38 -28.69 -9.62
N ALA A 6 -24.36 -29.51 -9.38
CA ALA A 6 -24.24 -30.26 -8.12
C ALA A 6 -23.03 -29.86 -7.23
N ILE A 7 -22.57 -28.61 -7.27
CA ILE A 7 -21.40 -28.15 -6.43
C ILE A 7 -21.82 -27.09 -5.39
N GLN A 8 -23.06 -26.78 -5.21
CA GLN A 8 -23.50 -25.57 -4.49
C GLN A 8 -24.06 -25.81 -3.06
N ASP A 9 -24.24 -27.01 -2.60
CA ASP A 9 -25.08 -27.25 -1.39
C ASP A 9 -24.36 -27.69 -0.10
N ASP A 10 -23.02 -27.75 -0.02
CA ASP A 10 -22.32 -28.22 1.18
C ASP A 10 -21.27 -27.28 1.76
N ILE A 11 -21.59 -26.01 1.93
CA ILE A 11 -20.71 -25.11 2.73
C ILE A 11 -21.46 -24.76 4.02
N GLU A 12 -21.37 -25.62 5.02
CA GLU A 12 -21.82 -25.28 6.38
C GLU A 12 -21.02 -24.08 6.92
N PRO A 13 -21.68 -23.04 7.46
CA PRO A 13 -21.02 -21.85 8.02
C PRO A 13 -20.13 -22.13 9.25
N ALA A 14 -20.23 -23.34 9.84
CA ALA A 14 -19.44 -23.75 11.00
C ALA A 14 -17.95 -24.07 10.70
N MET A 15 -17.55 -24.24 9.44
CA MET A 15 -16.16 -24.61 9.09
C MET A 15 -15.19 -23.43 8.91
N VAL A 16 -15.69 -22.21 8.84
CA VAL A 16 -14.82 -21.01 8.67
C VAL A 16 -14.04 -20.71 9.95
N SER A 17 -14.53 -21.13 11.11
CA SER A 17 -13.87 -20.88 12.41
C SER A 17 -12.70 -21.83 12.75
N GLN A 18 -12.42 -22.86 11.91
CA GLN A 18 -11.31 -23.82 12.15
C GLN A 18 -10.08 -23.61 11.24
N VAL A 19 -10.07 -22.60 10.40
CA VAL A 19 -8.86 -22.20 9.69
C VAL A 19 -8.11 -21.22 10.59
N ASP A 20 -7.20 -21.74 11.43
CA ASP A 20 -6.27 -20.88 12.17
C ASP A 20 -5.54 -19.96 11.18
N PRO A 21 -5.78 -18.64 11.20
CA PRO A 21 -4.91 -17.71 10.52
C PRO A 21 -3.57 -17.81 11.23
N ASP A 22 -2.50 -18.15 10.50
CA ASP A 22 -1.16 -18.18 11.06
C ASP A 22 -0.91 -16.88 11.84
N ALA A 23 -0.38 -17.01 13.06
CA ALA A 23 -0.14 -15.95 14.05
C ALA A 23 0.84 -14.84 13.58
N ASP A 24 1.31 -14.88 12.34
CA ASP A 24 2.27 -13.93 11.78
C ASP A 24 1.65 -12.71 11.06
N ASP A 25 0.31 -12.60 10.98
CA ASP A 25 -0.34 -11.46 10.36
C ASP A 25 -1.53 -10.97 11.23
N PRO A 26 -1.27 -10.19 12.31
CA PRO A 26 -2.30 -9.73 13.24
C PRO A 26 -3.36 -8.81 12.58
N GLU A 27 -3.06 -8.20 11.42
CA GLU A 27 -4.02 -7.39 10.66
C GLU A 27 -5.02 -8.24 9.86
N ALA A 28 -4.68 -9.50 9.56
CA ALA A 28 -5.56 -10.39 8.80
C ALA A 28 -6.77 -10.88 9.60
N SER A 29 -6.65 -10.97 10.93
CA SER A 29 -7.71 -11.48 11.81
C SER A 29 -8.92 -10.55 11.89
N GLY A 30 -8.70 -9.22 11.96
CA GLY A 30 -9.79 -8.23 12.07
C GLY A 30 -10.62 -8.08 10.80
N LEU A 31 -9.98 -8.18 9.63
CA LEU A 31 -10.67 -8.15 8.33
C LEU A 31 -11.58 -9.36 8.13
N LEU A 32 -11.20 -10.50 8.66
CA LEU A 32 -11.92 -11.77 8.49
C LEU A 32 -13.24 -11.84 9.25
N ASP A 33 -13.27 -11.41 10.50
CA ASP A 33 -14.49 -11.35 11.29
C ASP A 33 -15.52 -10.40 10.66
N SER A 34 -15.02 -9.37 9.94
CA SER A 34 -15.89 -8.43 9.25
C SER A 34 -16.45 -8.97 7.92
N ILE A 35 -15.75 -9.91 7.26
CA ILE A 35 -16.12 -10.46 5.95
C ILE A 35 -16.94 -11.75 6.11
N ALA A 36 -16.66 -12.56 7.13
CA ALA A 36 -17.36 -13.84 7.38
C ALA A 36 -18.82 -13.67 7.81
N GLN A 37 -19.25 -12.45 8.13
CA GLN A 37 -20.60 -12.13 8.59
C GLN A 37 -21.47 -11.39 7.57
N ASP A 38 -21.09 -11.34 6.26
CA ASP A 38 -21.94 -10.74 5.22
C ASP A 38 -22.98 -11.76 4.71
N PRO A 39 -24.25 -11.68 5.17
CA PRO A 39 -25.31 -12.54 4.64
C PRO A 39 -25.71 -12.17 3.20
N ASP A 40 -25.27 -10.99 2.68
CA ASP A 40 -25.53 -10.53 1.32
C ASP A 40 -24.55 -11.12 0.28
N ASP A 41 -23.55 -11.90 0.68
CA ASP A 41 -22.59 -12.57 -0.23
C ASP A 41 -23.09 -13.96 -0.69
N GLN A 42 -24.37 -14.30 -0.43
CA GLN A 42 -25.00 -15.45 -1.07
C GLN A 42 -25.47 -15.02 -2.46
N PRO A 43 -25.06 -15.71 -3.52
CA PRO A 43 -25.57 -15.42 -4.86
C PRO A 43 -27.05 -15.74 -4.92
N GLU A 44 -27.91 -14.72 -5.05
CA GLU A 44 -29.28 -14.92 -5.50
C GLU A 44 -29.22 -15.60 -6.87
N ALA A 45 -29.84 -16.76 -6.95
CA ALA A 45 -30.00 -17.53 -8.17
C ALA A 45 -30.99 -16.81 -9.10
N GLU A 46 -30.49 -15.86 -9.91
CA GLU A 46 -31.25 -15.37 -11.06
C GLU A 46 -31.20 -16.39 -12.20
N ALA A 47 -32.37 -16.89 -12.59
CA ALA A 47 -32.58 -17.71 -13.75
C ALA A 47 -32.11 -16.98 -15.04
N PRO A 48 -31.53 -17.70 -16.01
CA PRO A 48 -31.07 -17.06 -17.24
C PRO A 48 -32.27 -16.66 -18.11
N ALA A 49 -32.49 -15.38 -18.27
CA ALA A 49 -33.30 -14.83 -19.35
C ALA A 49 -32.55 -15.02 -20.67
N GLU A 50 -33.16 -15.77 -21.56
CA GLU A 50 -32.75 -15.87 -22.96
C GLU A 50 -32.79 -14.49 -23.60
N THR A 51 -31.64 -13.94 -24.00
CA THR A 51 -31.56 -12.72 -24.80
C THR A 51 -30.77 -12.97 -26.07
N GLU A 52 -31.43 -12.65 -27.16
CA GLU A 52 -31.01 -12.72 -28.55
C GLU A 52 -29.61 -12.13 -28.79
N ALA A 53 -28.89 -12.73 -29.74
CA ALA A 53 -27.55 -12.33 -30.19
C ALA A 53 -27.57 -10.93 -30.85
N PRO A 54 -26.78 -9.95 -30.38
CA PRO A 54 -26.63 -8.71 -31.12
C PRO A 54 -25.58 -8.80 -32.22
N ALA A 55 -25.92 -8.10 -33.32
CA ALA A 55 -25.18 -7.99 -34.55
C ALA A 55 -23.71 -7.56 -34.40
N LYS A 56 -22.86 -8.08 -35.30
CA LYS A 56 -21.44 -7.73 -35.43
C LYS A 56 -21.23 -6.24 -35.67
N VAL A 57 -20.84 -5.48 -34.67
CA VAL A 57 -20.30 -4.14 -34.82
C VAL A 57 -18.77 -4.24 -34.79
N SER A 58 -18.13 -3.85 -35.87
CA SER A 58 -16.68 -3.71 -36.00
C SER A 58 -16.18 -2.61 -35.06
N ARG A 59 -15.40 -2.96 -34.03
CA ARG A 59 -14.82 -2.05 -33.04
C ARG A 59 -13.33 -1.80 -33.30
N PRO A 60 -12.82 -0.58 -33.04
CA PRO A 60 -11.42 -0.24 -33.25
C PRO A 60 -10.47 -0.98 -32.30
N ALA A 61 -9.26 -1.27 -32.80
CA ALA A 61 -8.28 -2.21 -32.23
C ALA A 61 -7.54 -1.81 -30.94
N SER A 62 -8.05 -0.88 -30.15
CA SER A 62 -7.40 -0.38 -28.91
C SER A 62 -8.32 -0.28 -27.69
N SER A 63 -9.30 -1.19 -27.55
CA SER A 63 -10.18 -1.20 -26.39
C SER A 63 -9.63 -2.09 -25.26
N PRO A 64 -9.78 -1.73 -23.99
CA PRO A 64 -9.37 -2.54 -22.83
C PRO A 64 -9.99 -3.96 -22.85
N PHE A 65 -11.12 -4.14 -23.51
CA PHE A 65 -11.76 -5.44 -23.76
C PHE A 65 -10.90 -6.45 -24.55
N LEU A 66 -9.89 -5.99 -25.30
CA LEU A 66 -9.04 -6.88 -26.08
C LEU A 66 -8.05 -7.63 -25.19
N LEU A 67 -7.48 -6.96 -24.19
CA LEU A 67 -6.58 -7.55 -23.21
C LEU A 67 -7.33 -8.53 -22.30
N GLU A 68 -8.53 -8.17 -21.85
CA GLU A 68 -9.39 -9.05 -21.07
C GLU A 68 -9.73 -10.33 -21.86
N SER A 69 -10.14 -10.19 -23.11
CA SER A 69 -10.52 -11.33 -23.94
C SER A 69 -9.33 -12.25 -24.23
N LEU A 70 -8.13 -11.72 -24.47
CA LEU A 70 -6.90 -12.51 -24.65
C LEU A 70 -6.52 -13.24 -23.35
N TYR A 71 -6.60 -12.56 -22.23
CA TYR A 71 -6.32 -13.16 -20.93
C TYR A 71 -7.29 -14.30 -20.63
N PHE A 72 -8.60 -14.09 -20.79
CA PHE A 72 -9.61 -15.13 -20.55
C PHE A 72 -9.54 -16.31 -21.54
N ARG A 73 -9.11 -16.05 -22.78
CA ARG A 73 -8.92 -17.11 -23.77
C ARG A 73 -7.78 -18.06 -23.38
N SER A 74 -6.71 -17.54 -22.77
CA SER A 74 -5.56 -18.35 -22.35
C SER A 74 -5.93 -19.40 -21.25
N PHE A 75 -7.02 -19.19 -20.51
CA PHE A 75 -7.49 -20.17 -19.51
C PHE A 75 -8.38 -21.27 -20.07
N GLY A 76 -8.97 -21.07 -21.27
CA GLY A 76 -9.90 -22.03 -21.86
C GLY A 76 -9.22 -23.29 -22.39
N GLU A 77 -7.90 -23.25 -22.58
CA GLU A 77 -7.13 -24.34 -23.19
C GLU A 77 -6.80 -25.48 -22.20
N ARG A 78 -6.92 -25.24 -20.89
CA ARG A 78 -6.62 -26.26 -19.87
C ARG A 78 -7.91 -26.81 -19.23
N GLY A 79 -7.95 -28.15 -19.08
CA GLY A 79 -9.01 -28.85 -18.35
C GLY A 79 -9.00 -28.48 -16.86
N LEU A 80 -10.13 -28.68 -16.19
CA LEU A 80 -10.20 -28.63 -14.74
C LEU A 80 -9.49 -29.86 -14.17
N LEU A 81 -8.74 -29.68 -13.07
CA LEU A 81 -8.10 -30.78 -12.35
C LEU A 81 -9.17 -31.71 -11.76
N GLU A 82 -8.99 -33.02 -11.94
CA GLU A 82 -9.72 -34.01 -11.19
C GLU A 82 -9.19 -34.09 -9.74
N ARG A 83 -9.98 -34.60 -8.82
CA ARG A 83 -9.60 -34.69 -7.41
C ARG A 83 -8.31 -35.47 -7.17
N ASP A 84 -8.12 -36.55 -7.95
CA ASP A 84 -6.92 -37.37 -7.80
C ASP A 84 -5.67 -36.69 -8.31
N GLU A 85 -5.78 -35.88 -9.37
CA GLU A 85 -4.70 -35.04 -9.88
C GLU A 85 -4.34 -33.91 -8.90
N GLU A 86 -5.34 -33.26 -8.29
CA GLU A 86 -5.14 -32.26 -7.24
C GLU A 86 -4.36 -32.86 -6.06
N ILE A 87 -4.77 -34.06 -5.60
CA ILE A 87 -4.07 -34.76 -4.52
C ILE A 87 -2.65 -35.16 -4.93
N ALA A 88 -2.42 -35.57 -6.18
CA ALA A 88 -1.10 -35.93 -6.70
C ALA A 88 -0.15 -34.72 -6.68
N LEU A 89 -0.59 -33.56 -7.20
CA LEU A 89 0.15 -32.31 -7.16
C LEU A 89 0.43 -31.86 -5.72
N ALA A 90 -0.56 -31.94 -4.85
CA ALA A 90 -0.41 -31.59 -3.44
C ALA A 90 0.59 -32.48 -2.69
N LYS A 91 0.64 -33.77 -3.04
CA LYS A 91 1.67 -34.71 -2.52
C LYS A 91 3.06 -34.33 -3.03
N GLN A 92 3.20 -33.93 -4.29
CA GLN A 92 4.48 -33.47 -4.84
C GLN A 92 4.98 -32.20 -4.12
N LEU A 93 4.08 -31.24 -3.85
CA LEU A 93 4.36 -30.05 -3.07
C LEU A 93 4.87 -30.38 -1.65
N ASP A 94 4.18 -31.30 -0.97
CA ASP A 94 4.54 -31.72 0.38
C ASP A 94 5.90 -32.47 0.41
N LEU A 95 6.15 -33.33 -0.58
CA LEU A 95 7.45 -34.00 -0.74
C LEU A 95 8.58 -33.00 -1.02
N GLY A 96 8.40 -32.09 -1.96
CA GLY A 96 9.38 -31.04 -2.27
C GLY A 96 9.69 -30.17 -1.05
N THR A 97 8.65 -29.73 -0.34
CA THR A 97 8.80 -28.96 0.90
C THR A 97 9.59 -29.70 1.98
N ARG A 98 9.32 -30.99 2.16
CA ARG A 98 10.07 -31.84 3.12
C ARG A 98 11.52 -32.03 2.72
N GLN A 99 11.77 -32.30 1.44
CA GLN A 99 13.13 -32.44 0.92
C GLN A 99 13.93 -31.16 1.14
N ILE A 100 13.37 -30.00 0.82
CA ILE A 100 14.02 -28.71 1.05
C ILE A 100 14.31 -28.51 2.55
N ARG A 101 13.32 -28.71 3.42
CA ARG A 101 13.52 -28.58 4.88
C ARG A 101 14.59 -29.53 5.43
N HIS A 102 14.66 -30.75 4.90
CA HIS A 102 15.69 -31.71 5.26
C HIS A 102 17.07 -31.26 4.80
N THR A 103 17.19 -30.79 3.55
CA THR A 103 18.44 -30.27 2.99
C THR A 103 18.93 -29.04 3.77
N LEU A 104 18.05 -28.11 4.13
CA LEU A 104 18.42 -26.95 4.96
C LEU A 104 18.90 -27.37 6.36
N GLN A 105 18.30 -28.41 6.93
CA GLN A 105 18.76 -28.96 8.21
C GLN A 105 20.12 -29.63 8.11
N GLN A 106 20.39 -30.38 7.05
CA GLN A 106 21.69 -30.98 6.81
C GLN A 106 22.77 -29.91 6.62
N ALA A 107 22.47 -28.89 5.80
CA ALA A 107 23.36 -27.76 5.56
C ALA A 107 23.66 -26.97 6.85
N ALA A 108 22.66 -26.70 7.68
CA ALA A 108 22.87 -26.04 8.97
C ALA A 108 23.73 -26.88 9.94
N LYS A 109 23.61 -28.22 9.92
CA LYS A 109 24.45 -29.13 10.70
C LYS A 109 25.90 -29.18 10.17
N ALA A 110 26.07 -29.19 8.85
CA ALA A 110 27.38 -29.18 8.23
C ALA A 110 28.13 -27.87 8.53
N ALA A 111 27.42 -26.71 8.36
CA ALA A 111 27.98 -25.40 8.68
C ALA A 111 28.35 -25.25 10.18
N GLY A 112 27.60 -25.89 11.07
CA GLY A 112 27.90 -25.90 12.52
C GLY A 112 29.24 -26.54 12.91
N ARG A 113 29.88 -27.28 11.99
CA ARG A 113 31.25 -27.86 12.19
C ARG A 113 32.36 -26.87 11.85
N LEU A 114 32.04 -25.76 11.17
CA LEU A 114 33.00 -24.71 10.84
C LEU A 114 33.33 -23.84 12.06
N LYS A 115 34.49 -23.17 12.02
CA LYS A 115 34.85 -22.18 13.05
C LYS A 115 33.77 -21.07 13.08
N ARG A 116 33.23 -20.80 14.27
CA ARG A 116 32.18 -19.81 14.45
C ARG A 116 32.69 -18.40 14.14
N THR A 117 32.39 -17.91 12.94
CA THR A 117 32.50 -16.51 12.56
C THR A 117 31.09 -15.87 12.66
N PRO A 118 30.96 -14.54 12.80
CA PRO A 118 29.66 -13.87 12.78
C PRO A 118 28.85 -14.23 11.52
N ALA A 119 29.52 -14.26 10.37
CA ALA A 119 28.93 -14.59 9.06
C ALA A 119 28.36 -16.04 9.01
N ILE A 120 29.05 -17.02 9.56
CA ILE A 120 28.58 -18.41 9.64
C ILE A 120 27.35 -18.50 10.57
N THR A 121 27.40 -17.80 11.69
CA THR A 121 26.25 -17.78 12.65
C THR A 121 25.01 -17.19 12.03
N GLU A 122 25.13 -16.10 11.31
CA GLU A 122 24.02 -15.45 10.56
C GLU A 122 23.47 -16.36 9.47
N GLY A 123 24.35 -17.00 8.68
CA GLY A 123 23.95 -17.96 7.66
C GLY A 123 23.16 -19.13 8.23
N ILE A 124 23.60 -19.72 9.35
CA ILE A 124 22.88 -20.81 10.03
C ILE A 124 21.54 -20.34 10.56
N GLN A 125 21.45 -19.14 11.15
CA GLN A 125 20.18 -18.56 11.62
C GLN A 125 19.21 -18.37 10.45
N THR A 126 19.66 -17.85 9.32
CA THR A 126 18.85 -17.68 8.11
C THR A 126 18.28 -19.02 7.63
N LEU A 127 19.11 -20.06 7.53
CA LEU A 127 18.64 -21.41 7.15
C LEU A 127 17.60 -21.97 8.14
N GLN A 128 17.80 -21.74 9.43
CA GLN A 128 16.87 -22.20 10.46
C GLN A 128 15.54 -21.44 10.40
N THR A 129 15.58 -20.13 10.13
CA THR A 129 14.39 -19.28 9.97
C THR A 129 13.58 -19.75 8.76
N VAL A 130 14.21 -19.87 7.59
CA VAL A 130 13.54 -20.36 6.37
C VAL A 130 12.93 -21.75 6.58
N ARG A 131 13.63 -22.66 7.29
CA ARG A 131 13.10 -24.00 7.59
C ARG A 131 11.82 -23.98 8.42
N ARG A 132 11.65 -22.99 9.32
CA ARG A 132 10.50 -22.85 10.23
C ARG A 132 9.29 -22.22 9.58
N LEU A 133 9.44 -21.55 8.44
CA LEU A 133 8.31 -20.90 7.74
C LEU A 133 7.23 -21.93 7.38
N SER A 134 5.98 -21.56 7.52
CA SER A 134 4.82 -22.39 7.17
C SER A 134 4.76 -22.67 5.67
N GLY A 135 5.14 -21.70 4.82
CA GLY A 135 5.22 -21.78 3.36
C GLY A 135 6.63 -21.43 2.86
N LEU A 136 7.09 -22.11 1.81
CA LEU A 136 8.35 -21.80 1.14
C LEU A 136 8.08 -20.88 -0.06
N SER A 137 8.16 -19.56 0.18
CA SER A 137 8.07 -18.57 -0.90
C SER A 137 9.35 -18.51 -1.73
N ALA A 138 9.27 -17.97 -2.95
CA ALA A 138 10.44 -17.77 -3.80
C ALA A 138 11.52 -16.90 -3.12
N THR A 139 11.11 -15.88 -2.36
CA THR A 139 11.99 -15.00 -1.60
C THR A 139 12.74 -15.77 -0.50
N ALA A 140 12.04 -16.63 0.25
CA ALA A 140 12.66 -17.47 1.29
C ALA A 140 13.65 -18.46 0.69
N LEU A 141 13.34 -19.06 -0.46
CA LEU A 141 14.25 -19.97 -1.18
C LEU A 141 15.49 -19.24 -1.72
N ASN A 142 15.33 -18.00 -2.22
CA ASN A 142 16.47 -17.18 -2.63
C ASN A 142 17.38 -16.82 -1.44
N GLN A 143 16.81 -16.49 -0.29
CA GLN A 143 17.57 -16.24 0.94
C GLN A 143 18.34 -17.49 1.39
N ALA A 144 17.73 -18.67 1.30
CA ALA A 144 18.39 -19.93 1.62
C ALA A 144 19.54 -20.25 0.64
N ASP A 145 19.35 -20.05 -0.66
CA ASP A 145 20.40 -20.27 -1.69
C ASP A 145 21.58 -19.30 -1.49
N ALA A 146 21.31 -18.02 -1.20
CA ALA A 146 22.33 -17.02 -0.90
C ALA A 146 23.10 -17.38 0.38
N ALA A 147 22.40 -17.74 1.46
CA ALA A 147 23.02 -18.14 2.72
C ALA A 147 23.90 -19.39 2.55
N LEU A 148 23.44 -20.40 1.80
CA LEU A 148 24.23 -21.60 1.47
C LEU A 148 25.45 -21.27 0.62
N SER A 149 25.32 -20.40 -0.37
CA SER A 149 26.43 -19.96 -1.22
C SER A 149 27.50 -19.23 -0.40
N HIS A 150 27.10 -18.40 0.55
CA HIS A 150 28.00 -17.70 1.47
C HIS A 150 28.70 -18.67 2.42
N LEU A 151 27.97 -19.61 3.05
CA LEU A 151 28.54 -20.64 3.92
C LEU A 151 29.56 -21.53 3.18
N ARG A 152 29.31 -21.81 1.91
CA ARG A 152 30.23 -22.52 1.03
C ARG A 152 31.55 -21.75 0.82
N GLN A 153 31.48 -20.42 0.59
CA GLN A 153 32.66 -19.57 0.43
C GLN A 153 33.50 -19.55 1.72
N GLU A 154 32.83 -19.40 2.87
CA GLU A 154 33.49 -19.47 4.20
C GLU A 154 34.15 -20.84 4.46
N ALA A 155 33.50 -21.94 4.04
CA ALA A 155 34.07 -23.28 4.14
C ALA A 155 35.34 -23.45 3.27
N ALA A 156 35.34 -22.84 2.07
CA ALA A 156 36.52 -22.86 1.17
C ALA A 156 37.72 -22.11 1.80
N ALA A 157 37.47 -21.01 2.54
CA ALA A 157 38.51 -20.26 3.24
C ALA A 157 39.09 -21.00 4.45
N GLY A 158 38.42 -22.04 4.97
CA GLY A 158 38.80 -22.82 6.15
C GLY A 158 39.92 -23.90 5.93
N GLY A 159 40.50 -23.99 4.73
CA GLY A 159 41.59 -24.92 4.41
C GLY A 159 41.17 -26.40 4.40
N LYS A 160 42.09 -27.33 4.74
CA LYS A 160 41.82 -28.77 4.66
C LYS A 160 40.65 -29.26 5.52
N ALA A 161 40.41 -28.66 6.67
CA ALA A 161 39.27 -28.99 7.53
C ALA A 161 37.93 -28.50 6.95
N GLY A 162 37.93 -27.42 6.13
CA GLY A 162 36.75 -26.89 5.44
C GLY A 162 36.38 -27.67 4.18
N ALA A 163 37.32 -28.35 3.53
CA ALA A 163 37.11 -29.03 2.25
C ALA A 163 36.05 -30.16 2.30
N ALA A 164 35.96 -30.91 3.40
CA ALA A 164 34.93 -31.92 3.58
C ALA A 164 33.53 -31.27 3.73
N THR A 165 33.43 -30.20 4.54
CA THR A 165 32.20 -29.45 4.75
C THR A 165 31.76 -28.72 3.49
N GLN A 166 32.71 -28.23 2.70
CA GLN A 166 32.44 -27.60 1.40
C GLN A 166 31.73 -28.56 0.45
N LYS A 167 32.22 -29.82 0.33
CA LYS A 167 31.61 -30.87 -0.50
C LYS A 167 30.17 -31.19 -0.02
N GLU A 168 29.95 -31.26 1.30
CA GLU A 168 28.62 -31.47 1.87
C GLU A 168 27.68 -30.29 1.52
N LEU A 169 28.15 -29.04 1.63
CA LEU A 169 27.39 -27.85 1.27
C LEU A 169 27.12 -27.74 -0.24
N ASP A 170 28.09 -28.16 -1.09
CA ASP A 170 27.89 -28.24 -2.55
C ASP A 170 26.77 -29.25 -2.90
N ALA A 171 26.77 -30.40 -2.27
CA ALA A 171 25.71 -31.41 -2.44
C ALA A 171 24.35 -30.89 -1.96
N CYS A 172 24.30 -30.20 -0.80
CA CYS A 172 23.09 -29.59 -0.30
C CYS A 172 22.56 -28.49 -1.25
N LEU A 173 23.44 -27.67 -1.83
CA LEU A 173 23.08 -26.60 -2.75
C LEU A 173 22.52 -27.16 -4.06
N ALA A 174 23.14 -28.19 -4.63
CA ALA A 174 22.65 -28.91 -5.80
C ALA A 174 21.27 -29.53 -5.53
N GLN A 175 21.10 -30.21 -4.40
CA GLN A 175 19.83 -30.82 -4.00
C GLN A 175 18.73 -29.76 -3.75
N LEU A 176 19.07 -28.62 -3.11
CA LEU A 176 18.12 -27.51 -2.92
C LEU A 176 17.61 -27.00 -4.26
N ARG A 177 18.50 -26.75 -5.22
CA ARG A 177 18.14 -26.26 -6.56
C ARG A 177 17.25 -27.23 -7.31
N THR A 178 17.56 -28.53 -7.28
CA THR A 178 16.73 -29.57 -7.92
C THR A 178 15.35 -29.64 -7.26
N SER A 179 15.29 -29.71 -5.92
CA SER A 179 14.02 -29.76 -5.20
C SER A 179 13.18 -28.47 -5.35
N ARG A 180 13.86 -27.33 -5.53
CA ARG A 180 13.19 -26.05 -5.85
C ARG A 180 12.48 -26.10 -7.18
N VAL A 181 13.14 -26.53 -8.24
CA VAL A 181 12.52 -26.65 -9.58
C VAL A 181 11.29 -27.54 -9.55
N THR A 182 11.37 -28.72 -8.90
CA THR A 182 10.22 -29.62 -8.76
C THR A 182 9.07 -29.00 -7.96
N LEU A 183 9.38 -28.26 -6.90
CA LEU A 183 8.38 -27.54 -6.10
C LEU A 183 7.70 -26.42 -6.89
N GLU A 184 8.49 -25.59 -7.60
CA GLU A 184 7.99 -24.47 -8.39
C GLU A 184 7.12 -24.96 -9.57
N THR A 185 7.53 -26.02 -10.27
CA THR A 185 6.71 -26.60 -11.36
C THR A 185 5.39 -27.16 -10.85
N ALA A 186 5.36 -27.82 -9.70
CA ALA A 186 4.12 -28.32 -9.12
C ALA A 186 3.21 -27.18 -8.62
N LYS A 187 3.78 -26.10 -8.03
CA LYS A 187 3.03 -24.90 -7.67
C LYS A 187 2.40 -24.22 -8.89
N ASP A 188 3.20 -24.01 -9.92
CA ASP A 188 2.76 -23.36 -11.16
C ASP A 188 1.61 -24.13 -11.82
N GLU A 189 1.70 -25.47 -11.84
CA GLU A 189 0.63 -26.30 -12.41
C GLU A 189 -0.66 -26.19 -11.58
N LEU A 190 -0.56 -26.28 -10.25
CA LEU A 190 -1.70 -26.12 -9.36
C LEU A 190 -2.37 -24.74 -9.51
N VAL A 191 -1.56 -23.67 -9.60
CA VAL A 191 -2.07 -22.30 -9.78
C VAL A 191 -2.74 -22.16 -11.16
N ARG A 192 -2.08 -22.59 -12.25
CA ARG A 192 -2.60 -22.45 -13.62
C ARG A 192 -3.94 -23.13 -13.83
N CYS A 193 -4.12 -24.31 -13.26
CA CYS A 193 -5.38 -25.04 -13.36
C CYS A 193 -6.53 -24.40 -12.56
N ASN A 194 -6.21 -23.54 -11.58
CA ASN A 194 -7.19 -22.89 -10.71
C ASN A 194 -7.41 -21.39 -11.00
N LEU A 195 -6.86 -20.83 -12.09
CA LEU A 195 -7.05 -19.41 -12.45
C LEU A 195 -8.51 -19.05 -12.71
N ARG A 196 -9.32 -20.00 -13.21
CA ARG A 196 -10.76 -19.80 -13.40
C ARG A 196 -11.52 -19.53 -12.11
N LEU A 197 -11.07 -20.11 -10.99
CA LEU A 197 -11.63 -19.84 -9.66
C LEU A 197 -11.43 -18.39 -9.25
N VAL A 198 -10.24 -17.83 -9.54
CA VAL A 198 -9.94 -16.41 -9.24
C VAL A 198 -10.90 -15.49 -9.98
N VAL A 199 -11.10 -15.73 -11.29
CA VAL A 199 -12.03 -14.93 -12.11
C VAL A 199 -13.46 -15.00 -11.56
N ASN A 200 -13.90 -16.18 -11.14
CA ASN A 200 -15.25 -16.35 -10.58
C ASN A 200 -15.43 -15.54 -9.29
N VAL A 201 -14.44 -15.55 -8.40
CA VAL A 201 -14.47 -14.74 -7.16
C VAL A 201 -14.36 -13.24 -7.47
N ALA A 202 -13.42 -12.84 -8.36
CA ALA A 202 -13.18 -11.43 -8.69
C ALA A 202 -14.39 -10.71 -9.31
N LYS A 203 -15.21 -11.42 -10.08
CA LYS A 203 -16.44 -10.87 -10.68
C LYS A 203 -17.41 -10.27 -9.66
N HIS A 204 -17.47 -10.78 -8.43
CA HIS A 204 -18.35 -10.28 -7.37
C HIS A 204 -17.87 -8.92 -6.78
N TYR A 205 -16.64 -8.53 -7.08
CA TYR A 205 -16.01 -7.32 -6.55
C TYR A 205 -15.85 -6.20 -7.60
N THR A 206 -16.38 -6.40 -8.81
CA THR A 206 -16.34 -5.37 -9.88
C THR A 206 -17.14 -4.12 -9.50
N GLY A 207 -16.74 -2.96 -10.05
CA GLY A 207 -17.43 -1.70 -9.77
C GLY A 207 -17.09 -1.03 -8.44
N ARG A 208 -16.08 -1.53 -7.73
CA ARG A 208 -15.66 -0.99 -6.40
C ARG A 208 -14.36 -0.17 -6.47
N GLY A 209 -14.01 0.40 -7.62
CA GLY A 209 -12.84 1.30 -7.80
C GLY A 209 -11.61 0.66 -8.45
N LEU A 210 -11.58 -0.67 -8.63
CA LEU A 210 -10.54 -1.36 -9.39
C LEU A 210 -11.11 -2.03 -10.65
N THR A 211 -10.28 -2.17 -11.69
CA THR A 211 -10.66 -2.90 -12.90
C THR A 211 -10.74 -4.42 -12.63
N LEU A 212 -11.52 -5.16 -13.44
CA LEU A 212 -11.61 -6.61 -13.29
C LEU A 212 -10.23 -7.29 -13.39
N LEU A 213 -9.36 -6.80 -14.29
CA LEU A 213 -8.01 -7.36 -14.44
C LEU A 213 -7.15 -7.15 -13.18
N ASP A 214 -7.23 -5.98 -12.55
CA ASP A 214 -6.50 -5.70 -11.32
C ASP A 214 -6.99 -6.60 -10.17
N LEU A 215 -8.31 -6.76 -10.03
CA LEU A 215 -8.91 -7.68 -9.05
C LEU A 215 -8.46 -9.12 -9.28
N VAL A 216 -8.39 -9.56 -10.55
CA VAL A 216 -7.90 -10.90 -10.89
C VAL A 216 -6.42 -11.05 -10.57
N GLN A 217 -5.57 -10.03 -10.82
CA GLN A 217 -4.15 -10.12 -10.48
C GLN A 217 -3.92 -10.19 -8.98
N GLU A 218 -4.63 -9.39 -8.19
CA GLU A 218 -4.56 -9.47 -6.73
C GLU A 218 -5.10 -10.80 -6.19
N GLY A 219 -6.17 -11.31 -6.81
CA GLY A 219 -6.68 -12.66 -6.55
C GLY A 219 -5.69 -13.76 -6.90
N ASN A 220 -4.91 -13.62 -8.00
CA ASN A 220 -3.85 -14.55 -8.37
C ASN A 220 -2.72 -14.56 -7.33
N ILE A 221 -2.35 -13.39 -6.78
CA ILE A 221 -1.39 -13.32 -5.66
C ILE A 221 -1.93 -14.09 -4.44
N GLY A 222 -3.22 -13.94 -4.15
CA GLY A 222 -3.90 -14.74 -3.11
C GLY A 222 -3.85 -16.24 -3.40
N LEU A 223 -4.15 -16.66 -4.63
CA LEU A 223 -4.09 -18.07 -5.07
C LEU A 223 -2.67 -18.65 -4.93
N MET A 224 -1.63 -17.89 -5.29
CA MET A 224 -0.24 -18.32 -5.13
C MET A 224 0.12 -18.53 -3.65
N LYS A 225 -0.32 -17.63 -2.75
CA LYS A 225 -0.16 -17.79 -1.30
C LYS A 225 -0.89 -19.03 -0.79
N ALA A 226 -2.10 -19.31 -1.31
CA ALA A 226 -2.83 -20.52 -0.98
C ALA A 226 -2.06 -21.78 -1.40
N ALA A 227 -1.51 -21.82 -2.62
CA ALA A 227 -0.72 -22.95 -3.12
C ALA A 227 0.53 -23.21 -2.27
N GLU A 228 1.17 -22.16 -1.74
CA GLU A 228 2.34 -22.28 -0.86
C GLU A 228 2.04 -22.91 0.51
N ARG A 229 0.83 -22.69 1.03
CA ARG A 229 0.44 -23.07 2.39
C ARG A 229 -0.54 -24.25 2.42
N TYR A 230 -0.98 -24.75 1.26
CA TYR A 230 -1.97 -25.82 1.18
C TYR A 230 -1.45 -27.13 1.77
N GLN A 231 -2.30 -27.77 2.58
CA GLN A 231 -2.01 -29.04 3.25
C GLN A 231 -3.10 -30.07 2.91
N HIS A 232 -2.87 -30.91 1.91
CA HIS A 232 -3.82 -31.96 1.49
C HIS A 232 -4.23 -32.93 2.60
N ARG A 233 -3.39 -33.07 3.65
CA ARG A 233 -3.65 -33.97 4.79
C ARG A 233 -4.86 -33.57 5.64
N LYS A 234 -5.29 -32.30 5.57
CA LYS A 234 -6.49 -31.82 6.25
C LYS A 234 -7.78 -32.31 5.56
N GLY A 235 -7.69 -32.95 4.39
CA GLY A 235 -8.83 -33.59 3.69
C GLY A 235 -9.72 -32.63 2.90
N PHE A 236 -9.51 -31.30 2.98
CA PHE A 236 -10.29 -30.31 2.27
C PHE A 236 -9.82 -30.16 0.81
N LYS A 237 -10.75 -29.81 -0.10
CA LYS A 237 -10.42 -29.45 -1.50
C LYS A 237 -9.58 -28.17 -1.52
N PHE A 238 -8.66 -28.09 -2.45
CA PHE A 238 -7.83 -26.88 -2.64
C PHE A 238 -8.68 -25.63 -2.89
N SER A 239 -9.76 -25.76 -3.68
CA SER A 239 -10.67 -24.65 -3.99
C SER A 239 -11.27 -24.00 -2.73
N THR A 240 -11.67 -24.79 -1.73
CA THR A 240 -12.21 -24.27 -0.46
C THR A 240 -11.19 -23.40 0.29
N TYR A 241 -9.94 -23.85 0.35
CA TYR A 241 -8.86 -23.11 0.99
C TYR A 241 -8.42 -21.90 0.17
N ALA A 242 -8.30 -22.06 -1.15
CA ALA A 242 -7.88 -21.00 -2.07
C ALA A 242 -8.87 -19.83 -2.13
N THR A 243 -10.18 -20.09 -2.11
CA THR A 243 -11.22 -19.06 -2.14
C THR A 243 -11.03 -18.04 -1.02
N TRP A 244 -10.65 -18.50 0.16
CA TRP A 244 -10.37 -17.63 1.30
C TRP A 244 -9.18 -16.68 1.02
N TRP A 245 -8.06 -17.20 0.52
CA TRP A 245 -6.87 -16.40 0.20
C TRP A 245 -7.10 -15.44 -0.97
N ILE A 246 -7.88 -15.88 -1.98
CA ILE A 246 -8.27 -15.05 -3.13
C ILE A 246 -9.12 -13.88 -2.63
N ARG A 247 -10.15 -14.15 -1.83
CA ARG A 247 -11.03 -13.13 -1.23
C ARG A 247 -10.23 -12.14 -0.39
N GLN A 248 -9.35 -12.65 0.46
CA GLN A 248 -8.47 -11.82 1.29
C GLN A 248 -7.57 -10.90 0.45
N GLY A 249 -6.94 -11.44 -0.61
CA GLY A 249 -6.11 -10.64 -1.52
C GLY A 249 -6.91 -9.52 -2.18
N ILE A 250 -8.07 -9.85 -2.76
CA ILE A 250 -8.96 -8.88 -3.43
C ILE A 250 -9.45 -7.81 -2.45
N THR A 251 -9.93 -8.20 -1.27
CA THR A 251 -10.49 -7.25 -0.30
C THR A 251 -9.41 -6.31 0.24
N ARG A 252 -8.20 -6.84 0.48
CA ARG A 252 -7.07 -6.02 0.92
C ARG A 252 -6.64 -5.02 -0.16
N SER A 253 -6.56 -5.44 -1.42
CA SER A 253 -6.21 -4.52 -2.51
C SER A 253 -7.28 -3.46 -2.73
N LEU A 254 -8.56 -3.80 -2.61
CA LEU A 254 -9.64 -2.83 -2.64
C LEU A 254 -9.51 -1.78 -1.51
N ALA A 255 -9.17 -2.20 -0.30
CA ALA A 255 -8.96 -1.27 0.81
C ALA A 255 -7.75 -0.35 0.58
N ASP A 256 -6.68 -0.87 -0.05
CA ASP A 256 -5.41 -0.16 -0.22
C ASP A 256 -5.34 0.71 -1.48
N GLN A 257 -6.02 0.34 -2.57
CA GLN A 257 -5.75 0.88 -3.92
C GLN A 257 -7.01 1.43 -4.62
N SER A 258 -8.23 1.20 -4.11
CA SER A 258 -9.45 1.59 -4.80
C SER A 258 -9.69 3.11 -4.86
N ARG A 259 -9.00 3.89 -4.02
CA ARG A 259 -9.24 5.34 -3.88
C ARG A 259 -8.05 6.16 -4.32
N THR A 260 -8.31 7.29 -4.97
CA THR A 260 -7.29 8.27 -5.38
C THR A 260 -6.48 8.76 -4.16
N ILE A 261 -7.15 9.06 -3.05
CA ILE A 261 -6.51 9.38 -1.77
C ILE A 261 -6.59 8.13 -0.91
N ARG A 262 -5.43 7.51 -0.64
CA ARG A 262 -5.35 6.28 0.13
C ARG A 262 -5.89 6.47 1.56
N ILE A 263 -6.78 5.58 1.96
CA ILE A 263 -7.36 5.52 3.31
C ILE A 263 -6.79 4.29 4.03
N PRO A 264 -6.43 4.39 5.32
CA PRO A 264 -5.98 3.22 6.10
C PRO A 264 -7.05 2.13 6.20
N VAL A 265 -6.64 0.86 6.21
CA VAL A 265 -7.54 -0.31 6.21
C VAL A 265 -8.55 -0.28 7.37
N HIS A 266 -8.11 0.09 8.59
CA HIS A 266 -8.99 0.16 9.76
C HIS A 266 -10.13 1.20 9.61
N GLN A 267 -9.90 2.27 8.85
CA GLN A 267 -10.96 3.24 8.51
C GLN A 267 -11.95 2.65 7.51
N THR A 268 -11.46 1.91 6.51
CA THR A 268 -12.30 1.20 5.55
C THR A 268 -13.20 0.17 6.24
N GLU A 269 -12.67 -0.56 7.23
CA GLU A 269 -13.45 -1.47 8.07
C GLU A 269 -14.51 -0.73 8.90
N ALA A 270 -14.15 0.42 9.48
CA ALA A 270 -15.10 1.24 10.21
C ALA A 270 -16.24 1.72 9.31
N SER A 271 -15.94 2.18 8.10
CA SER A 271 -16.94 2.59 7.10
C SER A 271 -17.86 1.42 6.70
N ASN A 272 -17.29 0.24 6.44
CA ASN A 272 -18.08 -0.95 6.13
C ASN A 272 -19.02 -1.35 7.27
N ARG A 273 -18.56 -1.24 8.54
CA ARG A 273 -19.43 -1.46 9.70
C ARG A 273 -20.55 -0.43 9.80
N ILE A 274 -20.26 0.85 9.51
CA ILE A 274 -21.27 1.93 9.46
C ILE A 274 -22.33 1.60 8.42
N LEU A 275 -21.93 1.25 7.20
CA LEU A 275 -22.84 0.91 6.10
C LEU A 275 -23.74 -0.28 6.45
N ARG A 276 -23.19 -1.36 7.00
CA ARG A 276 -23.99 -2.54 7.44
C ARG A 276 -24.97 -2.18 8.53
N THR A 277 -24.53 -1.41 9.54
CA THR A 277 -25.41 -0.97 10.63
C THR A 277 -26.52 -0.08 10.11
N SER A 278 -26.21 0.85 9.19
CA SER A 278 -27.19 1.71 8.55
C SER A 278 -28.22 0.90 7.76
N ARG A 279 -27.79 -0.05 6.91
CA ARG A 279 -28.70 -0.95 6.16
C ARG A 279 -29.62 -1.74 7.09
N ARG A 280 -29.09 -2.33 8.16
CA ARG A 280 -29.88 -3.03 9.17
C ARG A 280 -30.90 -2.13 9.83
N LEU A 281 -30.54 -0.90 10.18
CA LEU A 281 -31.47 0.08 10.75
C LEU A 281 -32.54 0.51 9.75
N VAL A 282 -32.22 0.68 8.46
CA VAL A 282 -33.20 0.93 7.40
C VAL A 282 -34.26 -0.16 7.36
N GLN A 283 -33.86 -1.42 7.41
CA GLN A 283 -34.79 -2.56 7.43
C GLN A 283 -35.67 -2.57 8.69
N GLN A 284 -35.12 -2.21 9.85
CA GLN A 284 -35.87 -2.18 11.11
C GLN A 284 -36.82 -0.99 11.23
N LEU A 285 -36.40 0.18 10.77
CA LEU A 285 -37.15 1.45 10.93
C LEU A 285 -38.08 1.77 9.74
N GLY A 286 -37.88 1.12 8.59
CA GLY A 286 -38.61 1.44 7.35
C GLY A 286 -38.25 2.78 6.76
N ARG A 287 -37.21 3.49 7.28
CA ARG A 287 -36.73 4.81 6.83
C ARG A 287 -35.24 4.92 6.97
N GLN A 288 -34.65 5.93 6.32
CA GLN A 288 -33.22 6.27 6.53
C GLN A 288 -32.97 6.62 8.01
N PRO A 289 -31.99 6.00 8.67
CA PRO A 289 -31.62 6.29 10.05
C PRO A 289 -30.91 7.64 10.14
N ARG A 290 -31.11 8.35 11.26
CA ARG A 290 -30.35 9.56 11.56
C ARG A 290 -28.94 9.17 12.00
N LEU A 291 -27.95 10.06 11.81
CA LEU A 291 -26.57 9.83 12.24
C LEU A 291 -26.44 9.48 13.73
N GLU A 292 -27.29 10.11 14.56
CA GLU A 292 -27.35 9.86 16.00
C GLU A 292 -27.81 8.42 16.32
N GLU A 293 -28.77 7.88 15.57
CA GLU A 293 -29.30 6.52 15.73
C GLU A 293 -28.22 5.46 15.38
N VAL A 294 -27.47 5.73 14.30
CA VAL A 294 -26.34 4.88 13.89
C VAL A 294 -25.23 4.96 14.95
N ALA A 295 -24.88 6.16 15.41
CA ALA A 295 -23.86 6.38 16.42
C ALA A 295 -24.20 5.66 17.74
N LEU A 296 -25.45 5.75 18.19
CA LEU A 296 -25.95 5.06 19.37
C LEU A 296 -25.83 3.54 19.24
N THR A 297 -26.26 3.00 18.08
CA THR A 297 -26.18 1.55 17.80
C THR A 297 -24.74 1.03 17.77
N MET A 298 -23.82 1.82 17.22
CA MET A 298 -22.40 1.49 17.14
C MET A 298 -21.61 1.84 18.43
N ARG A 299 -22.25 2.46 19.41
CA ARG A 299 -21.62 2.98 20.64
C ARG A 299 -20.45 3.93 20.35
N MET A 300 -20.61 4.77 19.33
CA MET A 300 -19.61 5.76 18.91
C MET A 300 -20.14 7.17 19.17
N ARG A 301 -19.21 8.13 19.33
CA ARG A 301 -19.59 9.55 19.39
C ARG A 301 -20.06 10.02 18.00
N PRO A 302 -21.12 10.83 17.91
CA PRO A 302 -21.64 11.35 16.62
C PRO A 302 -20.57 12.11 15.82
N ASP A 303 -19.71 12.89 16.47
CA ASP A 303 -18.63 13.64 15.84
C ASP A 303 -17.67 12.72 15.09
N ARG A 304 -17.24 11.63 15.74
CA ARG A 304 -16.32 10.65 15.15
C ARG A 304 -16.97 9.89 13.99
N LEU A 305 -18.29 9.62 14.09
CA LEU A 305 -19.03 9.03 12.98
C LEU A 305 -19.04 9.97 11.78
N HIS A 306 -19.29 11.27 12.01
CA HIS A 306 -19.31 12.30 10.96
C HIS A 306 -17.94 12.44 10.29
N GLU A 307 -16.86 12.54 11.08
CA GLU A 307 -15.46 12.55 10.58
C GLU A 307 -15.16 11.33 9.69
N THR A 308 -15.60 10.12 10.15
CA THR A 308 -15.40 8.91 9.36
C THR A 308 -16.14 8.97 8.02
N ILE A 309 -17.38 9.43 8.00
CA ILE A 309 -18.17 9.56 6.77
C ILE A 309 -17.54 10.60 5.84
N GLN A 310 -17.09 11.75 6.36
CA GLN A 310 -16.43 12.78 5.56
C GLN A 310 -15.12 12.27 4.91
N ALA A 311 -14.33 11.46 5.64
CA ALA A 311 -13.09 10.88 5.11
C ALA A 311 -13.32 9.95 3.90
N PHE A 312 -14.56 9.45 3.73
CA PHE A 312 -14.93 8.56 2.63
C PHE A 312 -15.60 9.27 1.45
N GLN A 313 -15.70 10.59 1.44
CA GLN A 313 -16.16 11.33 0.28
C GLN A 313 -15.18 11.15 -0.89
N GLU A 314 -15.74 10.96 -2.09
CA GLU A 314 -14.92 10.84 -3.29
C GLU A 314 -14.50 12.24 -3.78
N PRO A 315 -13.23 12.40 -4.24
CA PRO A 315 -12.80 13.66 -4.84
C PRO A 315 -13.56 13.91 -6.13
N VAL A 316 -13.92 15.18 -6.35
CA VAL A 316 -14.59 15.63 -7.59
C VAL A 316 -13.51 16.02 -8.60
N ALA A 317 -13.70 15.65 -9.87
CA ALA A 317 -12.78 16.02 -10.95
C ALA A 317 -12.83 17.54 -11.20
N LEU A 318 -11.67 18.17 -11.47
CA LEU A 318 -11.59 19.60 -11.77
C LEU A 318 -12.24 19.95 -13.13
N GLU A 319 -12.29 19.00 -14.03
CA GLU A 319 -12.92 19.07 -15.34
C GLU A 319 -14.46 18.93 -15.26
N HIS A 320 -15.00 18.73 -14.06
CA HIS A 320 -16.44 18.65 -13.86
C HIS A 320 -17.10 19.98 -14.19
N ARG A 321 -18.08 19.96 -15.13
CA ARG A 321 -18.80 21.14 -15.56
C ARG A 321 -19.83 21.57 -14.51
N VAL A 322 -19.79 22.83 -14.12
CA VAL A 322 -20.69 23.43 -13.13
C VAL A 322 -21.67 24.36 -13.81
N GLY A 323 -22.97 24.13 -13.60
CA GLY A 323 -24.04 24.96 -14.19
C GLY A 323 -24.26 24.76 -15.68
N ASP A 324 -25.18 25.57 -16.25
CA ASP A 324 -25.58 25.49 -17.67
C ASP A 324 -24.54 26.10 -18.64
N GLY A 325 -23.55 26.85 -18.11
CA GLY A 325 -22.56 27.59 -18.90
C GLY A 325 -21.35 26.74 -19.36
N GLY A 326 -21.25 25.49 -18.93
CA GLY A 326 -20.14 24.59 -19.30
C GLY A 326 -18.78 24.96 -18.70
N THR A 327 -18.73 25.88 -17.74
CA THR A 327 -17.52 26.27 -17.00
C THR A 327 -17.01 25.08 -16.16
N GLU A 328 -15.72 24.78 -16.22
CA GLU A 328 -15.13 23.73 -15.44
C GLU A 328 -14.90 24.19 -13.98
N LEU A 329 -15.03 23.25 -13.02
CA LEU A 329 -14.80 23.53 -11.60
C LEU A 329 -13.40 24.13 -11.35
N GLY A 330 -12.39 23.67 -12.12
CA GLY A 330 -11.01 24.18 -12.03
C GLY A 330 -10.89 25.67 -12.34
N GLU A 331 -11.71 26.21 -13.26
CA GLU A 331 -11.70 27.64 -13.62
C GLU A 331 -12.30 28.55 -12.53
N LEU A 332 -13.12 27.97 -11.63
CA LEU A 332 -13.72 28.70 -10.51
C LEU A 332 -12.82 28.80 -9.29
N LEU A 333 -11.73 28.03 -9.24
CA LEU A 333 -10.81 28.01 -8.10
C LEU A 333 -9.80 29.14 -8.20
N PRO A 334 -9.78 30.10 -7.24
CA PRO A 334 -8.79 31.17 -7.24
C PRO A 334 -7.40 30.66 -6.87
N ASP A 335 -6.36 31.18 -7.52
CA ASP A 335 -4.98 30.95 -7.12
C ASP A 335 -4.63 31.83 -5.92
N HIS A 336 -4.56 31.23 -4.74
CA HIS A 336 -4.18 31.93 -3.50
C HIS A 336 -2.70 32.30 -3.41
N GLN A 337 -1.84 31.76 -4.29
CA GLN A 337 -0.41 32.10 -4.34
C GLN A 337 -0.12 33.23 -5.32
N ALA A 338 -1.03 33.54 -6.21
CA ALA A 338 -0.89 34.65 -7.14
C ALA A 338 -0.78 35.97 -6.36
N VAL A 339 0.31 36.68 -6.57
CA VAL A 339 0.52 38.00 -5.95
C VAL A 339 -0.28 39.04 -6.76
N PRO A 340 -1.27 39.71 -6.15
CA PRO A 340 -2.05 40.73 -6.83
C PRO A 340 -1.11 41.83 -7.37
N PRO A 341 -1.37 42.39 -8.58
CA PRO A 341 -0.54 43.48 -9.14
C PRO A 341 -0.38 44.66 -8.20
N ASP A 342 -1.44 45.01 -7.47
CA ASP A 342 -1.45 46.09 -6.48
C ASP A 342 -0.46 45.81 -5.34
N ALA A 343 -0.33 44.57 -4.88
CA ALA A 343 0.66 44.23 -3.84
C ALA A 343 2.10 44.36 -4.32
N LEU A 344 2.36 44.12 -5.61
CA LEU A 344 3.70 44.35 -6.21
C LEU A 344 4.02 45.85 -6.29
N VAL A 345 3.04 46.66 -6.72
CA VAL A 345 3.19 48.11 -6.77
C VAL A 345 3.42 48.67 -5.36
N ASN A 346 2.57 48.31 -4.41
CA ASN A 346 2.68 48.72 -3.02
C ASN A 346 4.05 48.34 -2.42
N ARG A 347 4.57 47.15 -2.73
CA ARG A 347 5.90 46.71 -2.28
C ARG A 347 7.02 47.55 -2.87
N THR A 348 6.93 47.91 -4.14
CA THR A 348 7.92 48.77 -4.79
C THR A 348 7.89 50.21 -4.27
N GLU A 349 6.70 50.75 -4.04
CA GLU A 349 6.52 52.08 -3.43
C GLU A 349 7.03 52.10 -1.99
N LEU A 350 6.67 51.11 -1.18
CA LEU A 350 7.19 50.96 0.18
C LEU A 350 8.70 50.89 0.20
N THR A 351 9.31 50.13 -0.72
CA THR A 351 10.78 50.05 -0.81
C THR A 351 11.42 51.41 -1.17
N ARG A 352 10.82 52.14 -2.12
CA ARG A 352 11.30 53.49 -2.49
C ARG A 352 11.19 54.46 -1.32
N GLU A 353 10.07 54.50 -0.62
CA GLU A 353 9.89 55.37 0.54
C GLU A 353 10.83 54.99 1.70
N MET A 354 11.04 53.67 1.92
CA MET A 354 12.06 53.21 2.88
C MET A 354 13.45 53.71 2.51
N ASP A 355 13.85 53.63 1.25
CA ASP A 355 15.16 54.14 0.78
C ASP A 355 15.25 55.65 0.94
N ARG A 356 14.18 56.39 0.66
CA ARG A 356 14.11 57.85 0.85
C ARG A 356 14.28 58.24 2.31
N ILE A 357 13.57 57.55 3.22
CA ILE A 357 13.67 57.77 4.66
C ILE A 357 15.07 57.44 5.18
N LEU A 358 15.65 56.31 4.75
CA LEU A 358 17.00 55.92 5.11
C LEU A 358 18.04 56.86 4.55
N GLY A 359 17.79 57.57 3.42
CA GLY A 359 18.64 58.58 2.86
C GLY A 359 18.80 59.83 3.74
N THR A 360 17.92 60.06 4.73
CA THR A 360 18.06 61.15 5.71
C THR A 360 19.10 60.85 6.80
N LEU A 361 19.57 59.61 6.89
CA LEU A 361 20.60 59.18 7.83
C LEU A 361 22.00 59.38 7.25
N THR A 362 23.01 59.50 8.14
CA THR A 362 24.40 59.45 7.66
C THR A 362 24.74 58.08 7.05
N PRO A 363 25.71 58.02 6.10
CA PRO A 363 26.02 56.76 5.42
C PRO A 363 26.33 55.59 6.40
N ARG A 364 27.01 55.88 7.51
CA ARG A 364 27.29 54.88 8.56
C ARG A 364 26.04 54.39 9.30
N GLU A 365 25.14 55.32 9.65
CA GLU A 365 23.87 55.00 10.31
C GLU A 365 22.98 54.18 9.37
N GLN A 366 22.93 54.54 8.09
CA GLN A 366 22.17 53.81 7.06
C GLN A 366 22.64 52.35 6.90
N THR A 367 23.98 52.17 6.78
CA THR A 367 24.57 50.83 6.66
C THR A 367 24.26 49.95 7.89
N VAL A 368 24.39 50.53 9.11
CA VAL A 368 24.06 49.78 10.33
C VAL A 368 22.60 49.36 10.37
N ILE A 369 21.65 50.22 10.00
CA ILE A 369 20.22 49.89 9.97
C ILE A 369 19.93 48.86 8.88
N ARG A 370 20.48 48.99 7.67
CA ARG A 370 20.29 48.01 6.58
C ARG A 370 20.78 46.63 6.98
N LEU A 371 21.99 46.51 7.49
CA LEU A 371 22.54 45.23 7.93
C LEU A 371 21.78 44.64 9.12
N ARG A 372 21.36 45.49 10.06
CA ARG A 372 20.66 45.04 11.27
C ARG A 372 19.27 44.48 11.00
N PHE A 373 18.52 45.13 10.11
CA PHE A 373 17.12 44.74 9.79
C PHE A 373 17.00 43.97 8.48
N GLY A 374 18.09 43.69 7.78
CA GLY A 374 18.07 42.94 6.52
C GLY A 374 17.42 43.71 5.37
N ILE A 375 17.50 45.06 5.37
CA ILE A 375 16.90 45.90 4.33
C ILE A 375 17.78 45.84 3.09
N GLY A 376 17.35 45.11 2.07
CA GLY A 376 18.12 44.85 0.84
C GLY A 376 19.12 43.70 0.94
N GLU A 377 19.09 42.92 2.02
CA GLU A 377 19.83 41.68 2.22
C GLU A 377 18.88 40.54 2.61
N ASP A 378 19.30 39.28 2.39
CA ASP A 378 18.46 38.14 2.65
C ASP A 378 18.18 37.87 4.14
N GLN A 379 19.05 38.36 5.04
CA GLN A 379 18.92 38.05 6.48
C GLN A 379 19.33 39.25 7.36
N ALA A 380 18.60 39.44 8.47
CA ALA A 380 18.94 40.38 9.51
C ALA A 380 20.15 39.89 10.33
N ARG A 381 21.13 40.80 10.59
CA ARG A 381 22.37 40.48 11.33
C ARG A 381 22.27 40.89 12.80
N THR A 382 22.99 40.19 13.67
CA THR A 382 23.11 40.55 15.08
C THR A 382 24.05 41.74 15.25
N LEU A 383 23.96 42.50 16.36
CA LEU A 383 24.83 43.64 16.66
C LEU A 383 26.32 43.27 16.62
N GLU A 384 26.67 42.07 17.02
CA GLU A 384 28.01 41.54 17.01
C GLU A 384 28.53 41.29 15.59
N GLN A 385 27.71 40.69 14.74
CA GLN A 385 28.01 40.45 13.33
C GLN A 385 28.16 41.74 12.55
N VAL A 386 27.27 42.73 12.81
CA VAL A 386 27.40 44.09 12.23
C VAL A 386 28.67 44.76 12.73
N GLY A 387 29.02 44.58 14.02
CA GLY A 387 30.28 45.11 14.58
C GLY A 387 31.51 44.51 13.92
N GLN A 388 31.54 43.20 13.70
CA GLN A 388 32.61 42.51 12.98
C GLN A 388 32.74 43.00 11.53
N HIS A 389 31.60 43.17 10.83
CA HIS A 389 31.57 43.63 9.45
C HIS A 389 32.10 45.08 9.28
N LEU A 390 31.81 45.97 10.24
CA LEU A 390 32.22 47.36 10.21
C LEU A 390 33.50 47.67 11.02
N SER A 391 34.14 46.62 11.58
CA SER A 391 35.32 46.73 12.44
C SER A 391 35.12 47.65 13.64
N VAL A 392 33.98 47.58 14.31
CA VAL A 392 33.58 48.42 15.45
C VAL A 392 33.01 47.52 16.58
N THR A 393 33.16 47.98 17.82
CA THR A 393 32.64 47.24 18.99
C THR A 393 31.10 47.14 18.99
N ARG A 394 30.55 46.06 19.53
CA ARG A 394 29.09 45.80 19.65
C ARG A 394 28.36 46.98 20.30
N GLU A 395 28.94 47.57 21.37
CA GLU A 395 28.31 48.68 22.08
C GLU A 395 28.28 49.97 21.20
N ARG A 396 29.31 50.18 20.39
CA ARG A 396 29.31 51.30 19.45
C ARG A 396 28.24 51.17 18.38
N ILE A 397 28.01 49.95 17.86
CA ILE A 397 26.91 49.69 16.93
C ILE A 397 25.56 49.93 17.59
N ARG A 398 25.35 49.51 18.88
CA ARG A 398 24.13 49.78 19.63
C ARG A 398 23.87 51.29 19.80
N GLN A 399 24.93 52.09 20.05
CA GLN A 399 24.82 53.55 20.14
C GLN A 399 24.42 54.16 18.81
N ILE A 400 25.02 53.69 17.67
CA ILE A 400 24.71 54.18 16.33
C ILE A 400 23.26 53.83 15.98
N GLU A 401 22.81 52.59 16.22
CA GLU A 401 21.44 52.13 16.02
C GLU A 401 20.44 53.01 16.80
N ALA A 402 20.68 53.21 18.11
CA ALA A 402 19.79 54.01 18.95
C ALA A 402 19.69 55.46 18.45
N LYS A 403 20.82 56.05 18.01
CA LYS A 403 20.85 57.40 17.44
C LYS A 403 20.11 57.47 16.10
N ALA A 404 20.29 56.47 15.22
CA ALA A 404 19.62 56.40 13.93
C ALA A 404 18.10 56.25 14.13
N LEU A 405 17.65 55.34 15.01
CA LEU A 405 16.25 55.16 15.31
C LEU A 405 15.60 56.38 15.94
N LYS A 406 16.36 57.14 16.78
CA LYS A 406 15.87 58.41 17.31
C LYS A 406 15.65 59.47 16.23
N LYS A 407 16.54 59.54 15.23
CA LYS A 407 16.38 60.44 14.06
C LYS A 407 15.15 60.02 13.20
N LEU A 408 14.89 58.73 13.05
CA LEU A 408 13.75 58.22 12.31
C LEU A 408 12.40 58.38 13.05
N LYS A 409 12.40 58.64 14.36
CA LYS A 409 11.16 58.87 15.14
C LYS A 409 10.63 60.31 15.00
N THR A 410 11.01 61.07 14.00
CA THR A 410 10.48 62.43 13.74
C THR A 410 9.00 62.36 13.32
N PRO A 411 8.19 63.42 13.65
CA PRO A 411 6.76 63.44 13.29
C PRO A 411 6.54 63.32 11.78
N VAL A 412 7.40 63.88 10.96
CA VAL A 412 7.37 63.83 9.49
C VAL A 412 7.42 62.38 8.99
N VAL A 413 8.31 61.57 9.55
CA VAL A 413 8.41 60.13 9.18
C VAL A 413 7.20 59.36 9.62
N LYS A 414 6.58 59.70 10.76
CA LYS A 414 5.31 59.10 11.19
C LYS A 414 4.14 59.38 10.27
N GLU A 415 4.04 60.60 9.75
CA GLU A 415 3.00 60.99 8.79
C GLU A 415 3.21 60.29 7.45
N MET A 416 4.45 60.14 6.98
CA MET A 416 4.76 59.38 5.76
C MET A 416 4.33 57.89 5.88
N PHE A 417 4.60 57.25 7.03
CA PHE A 417 4.12 55.88 7.27
C PHE A 417 2.60 55.78 7.48
N ALA A 418 1.94 56.81 7.96
CA ALA A 418 0.50 56.85 8.11
C ALA A 418 -0.24 56.92 6.75
N ALA A 419 0.40 57.54 5.75
CA ALA A 419 -0.09 57.62 4.39
C ALA A 419 0.06 56.31 3.58
N LEU A 420 0.88 55.35 4.06
CA LEU A 420 1.14 54.06 3.44
C LEU A 420 0.27 52.91 4.01
N LYS A 421 -0.62 53.22 4.97
CA LYS A 421 -1.64 52.30 5.50
C LYS A 421 -2.93 52.33 4.68
#